data_b6da60c04601216c7103e9ae6fbeaba3
#
_entry.id   b6da60c04601216c7103e9ae6fbeaba3
#
_cell.length_a   1.000
_cell.length_b   1.000
_cell.length_c   1.000
_cell.angle_alpha   90.00
_cell.angle_beta   90.00
_cell.angle_gamma   90.00
#
_symmetry.space_group_name_H-M   'P 1'
#
loop_
_entity.id
_entity.type
_entity.pdbx_description
1 polymer ?
#
loop_
_entity_poly.entity_id
_entity_poly.type
_entity_poly.pdbx_seq_one_letter_code
_entity_poly.pdbx_strand_id
1 'polypeptide(L)'
;MPLLEFTSKGIYCKQADVYLDPWRGVDKAIISHGHSDHARWGSKHYITHEINVPIIQHRLGKISVTNKKYGESFNLNGVQFSFHPAGHVPGSAQIRVEYKGEVWVFTGDYKTQIDGISTPFEPVKCNTFITECTFGLPVFQWEDHLKVHNNINQWWAQNKAEKTSSLLMGYSLGKIQRLLKHLDPSIGKIYTHGATERMTQVLRQFIDFPETELITRDTTKKEVEGNLVLAPPAVLGSAWVKKLGQLSTGYASGWMAFRGARRRRAVDRAFVLSDHADWQGLLSAIKATSCENVITTHGYTDLFAQYLREQGWNARTEKTQYEAETLETARTE
;
A
#
# COMPACT_ATOMS: atom_id res chain seq x y z
N MET A 1 21.61 -22.00 9.80
CA MET A 1 20.71 -21.95 8.63
C MET A 1 19.89 -20.68 8.77
N PRO A 2 19.58 -19.96 7.70
CA PRO A 2 18.76 -18.76 7.78
C PRO A 2 17.38 -19.08 8.37
N LEU A 3 16.83 -18.17 9.17
CA LEU A 3 15.51 -18.34 9.79
C LEU A 3 14.37 -18.26 8.74
N LEU A 4 14.56 -17.44 7.70
CA LEU A 4 13.67 -17.33 6.55
C LEU A 4 14.43 -17.61 5.26
N GLU A 5 13.83 -18.37 4.35
CA GLU A 5 14.39 -18.76 3.05
C GLU A 5 13.50 -18.28 1.92
N PHE A 6 14.09 -17.74 0.85
CA PHE A 6 13.36 -17.36 -0.36
C PHE A 6 13.20 -18.57 -1.28
N THR A 7 11.98 -18.92 -1.60
CA THR A 7 11.63 -20.13 -2.38
C THR A 7 10.80 -19.75 -3.62
N SER A 8 10.49 -20.72 -4.48
CA SER A 8 9.59 -20.52 -5.62
C SER A 8 8.12 -20.26 -5.22
N LYS A 9 7.76 -20.37 -3.94
CA LYS A 9 6.38 -20.18 -3.46
C LYS A 9 6.21 -18.95 -2.57
N GLY A 10 7.28 -18.39 -2.05
CA GLY A 10 7.25 -17.30 -1.08
C GLY A 10 8.44 -17.34 -0.12
N ILE A 11 8.41 -16.46 0.86
CA ILE A 11 9.36 -16.43 1.98
C ILE A 11 8.95 -17.53 2.97
N TYR A 12 9.80 -18.50 3.21
CA TYR A 12 9.47 -19.71 3.98
C TYR A 12 10.24 -19.79 5.30
N CYS A 13 9.51 -19.99 6.37
CA CYS A 13 10.07 -20.36 7.66
C CYS A 13 10.00 -21.89 7.82
N LYS A 14 11.11 -22.58 7.55
CA LYS A 14 11.17 -24.05 7.55
C LYS A 14 10.81 -24.63 8.92
N GLN A 15 11.30 -24.04 10.01
CA GLN A 15 11.04 -24.54 11.37
C GLN A 15 9.56 -24.43 11.74
N ALA A 16 8.88 -23.36 11.33
CA ALA A 16 7.46 -23.13 11.61
C ALA A 16 6.52 -23.84 10.62
N ASP A 17 7.03 -24.26 9.47
CA ASP A 17 6.29 -24.77 8.32
C ASP A 17 5.19 -23.78 7.88
N VAL A 18 5.61 -22.54 7.60
CA VAL A 18 4.72 -21.44 7.20
C VAL A 18 5.42 -20.51 6.20
N TYR A 19 4.63 -19.93 5.30
CA TYR A 19 5.09 -18.95 4.33
C TYR A 19 4.64 -17.53 4.73
N LEU A 20 5.48 -16.55 4.48
CA LEU A 20 5.17 -15.12 4.61
C LEU A 20 4.88 -14.58 3.20
N ASP A 21 3.75 -13.91 3.02
CA ASP A 21 3.27 -13.33 1.76
C ASP A 21 3.52 -14.24 0.55
N PRO A 22 3.01 -15.51 0.57
CA PRO A 22 3.29 -16.44 -0.51
C PRO A 22 2.63 -15.99 -1.81
N TRP A 23 3.36 -16.11 -2.90
CA TRP A 23 2.85 -15.83 -4.25
C TRP A 23 2.18 -17.02 -4.94
N ARG A 24 2.04 -18.15 -4.26
CA ARG A 24 1.27 -19.33 -4.66
C ARG A 24 0.54 -19.91 -3.45
N GLY A 25 -0.51 -20.67 -3.69
CA GLY A 25 -1.25 -21.37 -2.62
C GLY A 25 -0.36 -22.32 -1.82
N VAL A 26 -0.46 -22.23 -0.51
CA VAL A 26 0.31 -23.01 0.48
C VAL A 26 -0.62 -23.52 1.60
N ASP A 27 -0.11 -24.38 2.47
CA ASP A 27 -0.92 -24.86 3.60
C ASP A 27 -1.18 -23.74 4.63
N LYS A 28 -0.15 -22.97 5.00
CA LYS A 28 -0.26 -21.86 5.96
C LYS A 28 0.46 -20.63 5.43
N ALA A 29 -0.24 -19.50 5.42
CA ALA A 29 0.26 -18.20 4.98
C ALA A 29 0.11 -17.16 6.09
N ILE A 30 1.18 -16.46 6.42
CA ILE A 30 1.14 -15.23 7.22
C ILE A 30 1.16 -14.05 6.25
N ILE A 31 0.18 -13.17 6.33
CA ILE A 31 -0.02 -12.07 5.38
C ILE A 31 0.27 -10.73 6.04
N SER A 32 1.17 -9.95 5.43
CA SER A 32 1.53 -8.62 5.89
C SER A 32 0.39 -7.61 5.66
N HIS A 33 -0.19 -7.59 4.46
CA HIS A 33 -1.28 -6.68 4.11
C HIS A 33 -2.11 -7.19 2.92
N GLY A 34 -3.19 -6.46 2.58
CA GLY A 34 -4.21 -6.91 1.66
C GLY A 34 -4.00 -6.62 0.17
N HIS A 35 -2.86 -6.12 -0.29
CA HIS A 35 -2.59 -5.95 -1.72
C HIS A 35 -2.44 -7.29 -2.46
N SER A 36 -2.62 -7.29 -3.79
CA SER A 36 -2.75 -8.50 -4.59
C SER A 36 -1.48 -9.32 -4.73
N ASP A 37 -0.35 -8.69 -4.64
CA ASP A 37 0.98 -9.30 -4.68
C ASP A 37 1.40 -9.93 -3.34
N HIS A 38 0.78 -9.53 -2.22
CA HIS A 38 1.02 -10.06 -0.87
C HIS A 38 -0.04 -11.06 -0.42
N ALA A 39 -1.33 -10.80 -0.70
CA ALA A 39 -2.43 -11.67 -0.31
C ALA A 39 -3.03 -12.39 -1.53
N ARG A 40 -2.60 -13.64 -1.75
CA ARG A 40 -3.02 -14.49 -2.87
C ARG A 40 -4.06 -15.53 -2.45
N TRP A 41 -4.98 -15.83 -3.37
CA TRP A 41 -5.92 -16.93 -3.21
C TRP A 41 -5.22 -18.29 -3.33
N GLY A 42 -5.76 -19.31 -2.65
CA GLY A 42 -5.36 -20.70 -2.78
C GLY A 42 -4.62 -21.30 -1.59
N SER A 43 -4.30 -20.52 -0.55
CA SER A 43 -3.78 -21.07 0.70
C SER A 43 -4.89 -21.69 1.54
N LYS A 44 -4.58 -22.78 2.26
CA LYS A 44 -5.57 -23.49 3.10
C LYS A 44 -5.93 -22.67 4.34
N HIS A 45 -4.95 -21.98 4.92
CA HIS A 45 -5.14 -21.16 6.11
C HIS A 45 -4.29 -19.90 6.08
N TYR A 46 -4.90 -18.76 6.44
CA TYR A 46 -4.27 -17.46 6.50
C TYR A 46 -4.16 -16.97 7.94
N ILE A 47 -3.08 -16.27 8.26
CA ILE A 47 -2.88 -15.58 9.54
C ILE A 47 -2.52 -14.15 9.21
N THR A 48 -3.24 -13.17 9.76
CA THR A 48 -3.01 -11.76 9.46
C THR A 48 -3.49 -10.85 10.59
N HIS A 49 -3.19 -9.55 10.50
CA HIS A 49 -3.69 -8.57 11.45
C HIS A 49 -5.22 -8.43 11.36
N GLU A 50 -5.89 -8.17 12.50
CA GLU A 50 -7.37 -8.16 12.59
C GLU A 50 -8.04 -7.19 11.59
N ILE A 51 -7.51 -5.98 11.39
CA ILE A 51 -8.05 -5.02 10.43
C ILE A 51 -7.91 -5.54 8.99
N ASN A 52 -6.88 -6.34 8.69
CA ASN A 52 -6.65 -6.87 7.36
C ASN A 52 -7.61 -8.03 7.01
N VAL A 53 -8.23 -8.68 8.00
CA VAL A 53 -9.16 -9.81 7.76
C VAL A 53 -10.30 -9.45 6.81
N PRO A 54 -11.14 -8.44 7.08
CA PRO A 54 -12.23 -8.11 6.15
C PRO A 54 -11.73 -7.63 4.79
N ILE A 55 -10.54 -7.04 4.71
CA ILE A 55 -9.92 -6.62 3.45
C ILE A 55 -9.59 -7.84 2.58
N ILE A 56 -8.88 -8.84 3.14
CA ILE A 56 -8.53 -10.04 2.36
C ILE A 56 -9.76 -10.92 2.09
N GLN A 57 -10.74 -10.98 2.99
CA GLN A 57 -12.00 -11.68 2.74
C GLN A 57 -12.81 -11.02 1.63
N HIS A 58 -12.84 -9.70 1.56
CA HIS A 58 -13.46 -8.98 0.45
C HIS A 58 -12.81 -9.34 -0.90
N ARG A 59 -11.49 -9.52 -0.93
CA ARG A 59 -10.73 -9.81 -2.16
C ARG A 59 -10.70 -11.29 -2.52
N LEU A 60 -10.54 -12.16 -1.55
CA LEU A 60 -10.31 -13.59 -1.75
C LEU A 60 -11.56 -14.43 -1.53
N GLY A 61 -12.67 -13.84 -1.03
CA GLY A 61 -13.89 -14.55 -0.71
C GLY A 61 -13.81 -15.33 0.61
N LYS A 62 -14.54 -16.43 0.70
CA LYS A 62 -14.54 -17.29 1.90
C LYS A 62 -13.20 -18.02 2.05
N ILE A 63 -12.40 -17.60 3.01
CA ILE A 63 -11.11 -18.20 3.35
C ILE A 63 -11.08 -18.56 4.84
N SER A 64 -10.26 -19.58 5.19
CA SER A 64 -9.93 -19.87 6.58
C SER A 64 -8.88 -18.87 7.05
N VAL A 65 -9.19 -18.06 8.07
CA VAL A 65 -8.30 -17.01 8.55
C VAL A 65 -8.31 -16.92 10.07
N THR A 66 -7.13 -16.78 10.66
CA THR A 66 -6.91 -16.42 12.07
C THR A 66 -6.39 -14.98 12.12
N ASN A 67 -6.99 -14.16 12.97
CA ASN A 67 -6.53 -12.80 13.22
C ASN A 67 -5.57 -12.75 14.42
N LYS A 68 -4.73 -11.73 14.41
CA LYS A 68 -3.85 -11.35 15.51
C LYS A 68 -3.82 -9.83 15.65
N LYS A 69 -3.61 -9.33 16.86
CA LYS A 69 -3.40 -7.90 17.11
C LYS A 69 -1.94 -7.51 16.95
N TYR A 70 -1.66 -6.24 16.76
CA TYR A 70 -0.30 -5.74 16.86
C TYR A 70 0.29 -6.03 18.25
N GLY A 71 1.55 -6.47 18.28
CA GLY A 71 2.24 -6.87 19.50
C GLY A 71 1.82 -8.23 20.08
N GLU A 72 0.72 -8.83 19.61
CA GLU A 72 0.30 -10.17 20.07
C GLU A 72 1.22 -11.24 19.52
N SER A 73 1.91 -11.93 20.42
CA SER A 73 2.78 -13.05 20.06
C SER A 73 1.99 -14.35 19.87
N PHE A 74 2.36 -15.14 18.87
CA PHE A 74 1.85 -16.48 18.65
C PHE A 74 2.98 -17.44 18.23
N ASN A 75 2.81 -18.72 18.52
CA ASN A 75 3.83 -19.73 18.29
C ASN A 75 3.40 -20.74 17.21
N LEU A 76 4.31 -21.04 16.29
CA LEU A 76 4.17 -22.13 15.31
C LEU A 76 5.43 -22.99 15.38
N ASN A 77 5.31 -24.24 15.82
CA ASN A 77 6.39 -25.21 15.91
C ASN A 77 7.66 -24.68 16.61
N GLY A 78 7.49 -23.91 17.70
CA GLY A 78 8.58 -23.35 18.50
C GLY A 78 9.13 -22.02 18.00
N VAL A 79 8.69 -21.53 16.85
CA VAL A 79 9.01 -20.18 16.34
C VAL A 79 7.96 -19.19 16.81
N GLN A 80 8.40 -18.07 17.35
CA GLN A 80 7.53 -17.00 17.82
C GLN A 80 7.34 -15.95 16.70
N PHE A 81 6.08 -15.58 16.46
CA PHE A 81 5.67 -14.54 15.51
C PHE A 81 4.91 -13.43 16.21
N SER A 82 5.01 -12.20 15.69
CA SER A 82 4.15 -11.09 16.07
C SER A 82 4.03 -10.10 14.90
N PHE A 83 2.90 -9.40 14.85
CA PHE A 83 2.68 -8.31 13.91
C PHE A 83 3.01 -6.97 14.54
N HIS A 84 3.63 -6.08 13.77
CA HIS A 84 3.90 -4.70 14.16
C HIS A 84 3.45 -3.74 13.06
N PRO A 85 3.02 -2.51 13.38
CA PRO A 85 2.52 -1.57 12.40
C PRO A 85 3.53 -1.29 11.27
N ALA A 86 3.10 -1.36 10.02
CA ALA A 86 3.91 -1.03 8.84
C ALA A 86 3.61 0.36 8.26
N GLY A 87 2.47 0.97 8.59
CA GLY A 87 2.11 2.33 8.15
C GLY A 87 1.67 2.47 6.69
N HIS A 88 1.66 1.38 5.92
CA HIS A 88 1.41 1.39 4.48
C HIS A 88 -0.07 1.59 4.12
N VAL A 89 -0.91 0.68 4.57
CA VAL A 89 -2.37 0.73 4.44
C VAL A 89 -3.01 0.27 5.75
N PRO A 90 -4.32 0.52 5.97
CA PRO A 90 -4.99 0.04 7.18
C PRO A 90 -4.79 -1.46 7.40
N GLY A 91 -4.31 -1.85 8.57
CA GLY A 91 -4.03 -3.24 8.92
C GLY A 91 -2.73 -3.82 8.37
N SER A 92 -1.91 -3.04 7.67
CA SER A 92 -0.59 -3.48 7.20
C SER A 92 0.37 -3.72 8.36
N ALA A 93 1.10 -4.82 8.31
CA ALA A 93 1.95 -5.28 9.40
C ALA A 93 3.32 -5.74 8.92
N GLN A 94 4.34 -5.34 9.65
CA GLN A 94 5.61 -6.03 9.65
C GLN A 94 5.45 -7.37 10.39
N ILE A 95 6.11 -8.42 9.92
CA ILE A 95 6.09 -9.75 10.54
C ILE A 95 7.44 -9.97 11.23
N ARG A 96 7.43 -9.94 12.56
CA ARG A 96 8.57 -10.30 13.40
C ARG A 96 8.58 -11.79 13.60
N VAL A 97 9.73 -12.42 13.39
CA VAL A 97 9.97 -13.86 13.53
C VAL A 97 11.14 -14.08 14.48
N GLU A 98 10.95 -14.84 15.53
CA GLU A 98 12.00 -15.13 16.53
C GLU A 98 12.14 -16.62 16.76
N TYR A 99 13.38 -17.10 16.71
CA TYR A 99 13.73 -18.46 17.03
C TYR A 99 15.13 -18.54 17.64
N LYS A 100 15.23 -19.16 18.83
CA LYS A 100 16.51 -19.35 19.57
C LYS A 100 17.32 -18.05 19.75
N GLY A 101 16.65 -16.93 20.00
CA GLY A 101 17.29 -15.64 20.23
C GLY A 101 17.65 -14.88 18.94
N GLU A 102 17.48 -15.47 17.77
CA GLU A 102 17.63 -14.78 16.49
C GLU A 102 16.30 -14.16 16.07
N VAL A 103 16.31 -12.87 15.71
CA VAL A 103 15.12 -12.10 15.32
C VAL A 103 15.26 -11.61 13.89
N TRP A 104 14.30 -11.97 13.05
CA TRP A 104 14.14 -11.45 11.71
C TRP A 104 12.84 -10.66 11.60
N VAL A 105 12.85 -9.59 10.80
CA VAL A 105 11.66 -8.81 10.49
C VAL A 105 11.49 -8.74 8.99
N PHE A 106 10.32 -9.16 8.51
CA PHE A 106 9.86 -8.95 7.15
C PHE A 106 8.86 -7.79 7.15
N THR A 107 9.16 -6.72 6.43
CA THR A 107 8.36 -5.48 6.48
C THR A 107 7.02 -5.60 5.76
N GLY A 108 6.90 -6.49 4.75
CA GLY A 108 5.93 -6.25 3.70
C GLY A 108 6.21 -4.86 3.08
N ASP A 109 5.17 -4.21 2.60
CA ASP A 109 5.26 -2.81 2.20
C ASP A 109 5.06 -1.89 3.40
N TYR A 110 5.81 -0.80 3.47
CA TYR A 110 5.73 0.10 4.62
C TYR A 110 5.90 1.58 4.27
N LYS A 111 5.44 2.41 5.19
CA LYS A 111 5.51 3.86 5.09
C LYS A 111 5.81 4.47 6.45
N THR A 112 6.78 5.35 6.51
CA THR A 112 7.22 6.00 7.75
C THR A 112 6.48 7.31 8.06
N GLN A 113 5.89 7.95 7.04
CA GLN A 113 5.08 9.15 7.26
C GLN A 113 3.68 8.78 7.74
N ILE A 114 3.18 9.47 8.77
CA ILE A 114 1.80 9.34 9.27
C ILE A 114 0.83 9.83 8.19
N ASP A 115 -0.27 9.11 7.96
CA ASP A 115 -1.24 9.40 6.90
C ASP A 115 -2.68 9.59 7.38
N GLY A 116 -2.93 9.42 8.67
CA GLY A 116 -4.24 9.60 9.28
C GLY A 116 -5.23 8.44 9.10
N ILE A 117 -4.85 7.36 8.41
CA ILE A 117 -5.69 6.17 8.21
C ILE A 117 -5.03 4.86 8.63
N SER A 118 -3.71 4.78 8.51
CA SER A 118 -2.92 3.60 8.89
C SER A 118 -2.34 3.77 10.29
N THR A 119 -2.19 2.68 11.04
CA THR A 119 -1.42 2.70 12.28
C THR A 119 0.03 3.06 11.92
N PRO A 120 0.62 4.11 12.53
CA PRO A 120 1.96 4.57 12.17
C PRO A 120 3.01 3.47 12.26
N PHE A 121 4.00 3.51 11.35
CA PHE A 121 5.13 2.59 11.34
C PHE A 121 5.84 2.59 12.70
N GLU A 122 6.14 1.39 13.20
CA GLU A 122 6.87 1.17 14.45
C GLU A 122 8.16 0.39 14.15
N PRO A 123 9.36 0.96 14.42
CA PRO A 123 10.61 0.24 14.19
C PRO A 123 10.76 -0.93 15.15
N VAL A 124 11.08 -2.11 14.62
CA VAL A 124 11.25 -3.35 15.38
C VAL A 124 12.73 -3.74 15.39
N LYS A 125 13.32 -3.89 16.59
CA LYS A 125 14.71 -4.35 16.73
C LYS A 125 14.87 -5.77 16.22
N CYS A 126 15.92 -6.03 15.40
CA CYS A 126 16.16 -7.35 14.81
C CYS A 126 17.63 -7.56 14.43
N ASN A 127 18.00 -8.82 14.17
CA ASN A 127 19.30 -9.17 13.60
C ASN A 127 19.31 -9.02 12.07
N THR A 128 18.19 -9.40 11.42
CA THR A 128 18.02 -9.30 9.97
C THR A 128 16.72 -8.60 9.63
N PHE A 129 16.81 -7.60 8.76
CA PHE A 129 15.69 -6.81 8.28
C PHE A 129 15.47 -7.04 6.78
N ILE A 130 14.34 -7.65 6.42
CA ILE A 130 13.92 -7.86 5.03
C ILE A 130 13.01 -6.70 4.67
N THR A 131 13.47 -5.83 3.78
CA THR A 131 12.81 -4.56 3.45
C THR A 131 12.45 -4.44 1.98
N GLU A 132 11.25 -3.90 1.69
CA GLU A 132 10.97 -3.33 0.38
C GLU A 132 11.90 -2.14 0.09
N CYS A 133 12.03 -1.80 -1.19
CA CYS A 133 12.70 -0.60 -1.66
C CYS A 133 12.09 -0.07 -2.97
N THR A 134 10.74 -0.04 -3.03
CA THR A 134 9.97 0.45 -4.18
C THR A 134 10.43 1.82 -4.64
N PHE A 135 10.71 2.71 -3.69
CA PHE A 135 11.26 4.04 -3.94
C PHE A 135 12.68 4.21 -3.39
N GLY A 136 13.50 3.16 -3.53
CA GLY A 136 14.89 3.07 -3.04
C GLY A 136 15.92 3.83 -3.88
N LEU A 137 15.60 5.04 -4.35
CA LEU A 137 16.52 5.96 -5.01
C LEU A 137 16.45 7.36 -4.39
N PRO A 138 17.57 8.10 -4.32
CA PRO A 138 17.63 9.44 -3.69
C PRO A 138 16.68 10.49 -4.30
N VAL A 139 16.22 10.27 -5.52
CA VAL A 139 15.27 11.16 -6.20
C VAL A 139 13.86 11.11 -5.60
N PHE A 140 13.52 10.05 -4.92
CA PHE A 140 12.24 9.91 -4.25
C PHE A 140 12.29 10.52 -2.86
N GLN A 141 11.73 11.68 -2.73
CA GLN A 141 11.57 12.43 -1.48
C GLN A 141 10.14 12.96 -1.46
N TRP A 142 9.40 12.61 -0.40
CA TRP A 142 8.01 13.02 -0.31
C TRP A 142 7.88 14.37 0.37
N GLU A 143 7.11 15.26 -0.25
CA GLU A 143 6.64 16.47 0.43
C GLU A 143 5.73 16.10 1.60
N ASP A 144 5.49 17.08 2.48
CA ASP A 144 4.44 16.98 3.49
C ASP A 144 3.10 16.62 2.83
N HIS A 145 2.51 15.52 3.26
CA HIS A 145 1.27 15.03 2.67
C HIS A 145 0.10 16.01 2.82
N LEU A 146 0.06 16.80 3.91
CA LEU A 146 -0.98 17.82 4.09
C LEU A 146 -0.91 18.89 3.00
N LYS A 147 0.31 19.29 2.59
CA LYS A 147 0.49 20.21 1.46
C LYS A 147 -0.07 19.62 0.17
N VAL A 148 0.18 18.34 -0.09
CA VAL A 148 -0.35 17.65 -1.28
C VAL A 148 -1.88 17.60 -1.24
N HIS A 149 -2.48 17.27 -0.08
CA HIS A 149 -3.93 17.24 0.10
C HIS A 149 -4.56 18.62 -0.06
N ASN A 150 -3.93 19.69 0.47
CA ASN A 150 -4.38 21.06 0.25
C ASN A 150 -4.37 21.44 -1.24
N ASN A 151 -3.33 21.05 -1.98
CA ASN A 151 -3.27 21.26 -3.42
C ASN A 151 -4.38 20.51 -4.18
N ILE A 152 -4.75 19.32 -3.73
CA ILE A 152 -5.89 18.55 -4.28
C ILE A 152 -7.21 19.28 -4.03
N ASN A 153 -7.44 19.75 -2.80
CA ASN A 153 -8.66 20.49 -2.44
C ASN A 153 -8.76 21.81 -3.21
N GLN A 154 -7.67 22.54 -3.37
CA GLN A 154 -7.62 23.77 -4.20
C GLN A 154 -7.93 23.48 -5.67
N TRP A 155 -7.35 22.43 -6.25
CA TRP A 155 -7.64 21.98 -7.61
C TRP A 155 -9.13 21.63 -7.79
N TRP A 156 -9.73 20.91 -6.83
CA TRP A 156 -11.14 20.59 -6.85
C TRP A 156 -12.01 21.85 -6.74
N ALA A 157 -11.72 22.75 -5.82
CA ALA A 157 -12.46 24.01 -5.65
C ALA A 157 -12.41 24.88 -6.92
N GLN A 158 -11.26 24.97 -7.58
CA GLN A 158 -11.11 25.67 -8.86
C GLN A 158 -11.99 25.03 -9.95
N ASN A 159 -11.91 23.70 -10.13
CA ASN A 159 -12.72 22.99 -11.10
C ASN A 159 -14.23 23.18 -10.85
N LYS A 160 -14.64 23.19 -9.58
CA LYS A 160 -16.05 23.46 -9.22
C LYS A 160 -16.49 24.85 -9.64
N ALA A 161 -15.66 25.88 -9.43
CA ALA A 161 -15.96 27.25 -9.87
C ALA A 161 -16.12 27.34 -11.40
N GLU A 162 -15.36 26.51 -12.13
CA GLU A 162 -15.40 26.39 -13.59
C GLU A 162 -16.48 25.42 -14.10
N LYS A 163 -17.32 24.86 -13.22
CA LYS A 163 -18.32 23.83 -13.52
C LYS A 163 -17.74 22.57 -14.19
N THR A 164 -16.48 22.29 -13.94
CA THR A 164 -15.77 21.09 -14.41
C THR A 164 -15.70 20.07 -13.28
N SER A 165 -16.05 18.81 -13.56
CA SER A 165 -15.92 17.75 -12.56
C SER A 165 -14.47 17.30 -12.39
N SER A 166 -14.10 16.90 -11.18
CA SER A 166 -12.74 16.45 -10.86
C SER A 166 -12.72 14.91 -10.78
N LEU A 167 -11.96 14.25 -11.65
CA LEU A 167 -11.70 12.81 -11.55
C LEU A 167 -10.35 12.59 -10.90
N LEU A 168 -10.32 12.22 -9.63
CA LEU A 168 -9.10 11.92 -8.88
C LEU A 168 -8.88 10.41 -8.80
N MET A 169 -7.76 9.96 -9.32
CA MET A 169 -7.44 8.53 -9.43
C MET A 169 -6.33 8.12 -8.46
N GLY A 170 -6.49 6.92 -7.90
CA GLY A 170 -5.54 6.25 -7.02
C GLY A 170 -5.90 4.78 -6.84
N TYR A 171 -5.03 3.98 -6.21
CA TYR A 171 -5.33 2.59 -5.92
C TYR A 171 -6.53 2.44 -5.00
N SER A 172 -7.37 1.44 -5.27
CA SER A 172 -8.64 1.21 -4.58
C SER A 172 -8.48 0.83 -3.10
N LEU A 173 -7.35 0.22 -2.72
CA LEU A 173 -6.99 -0.06 -1.33
C LEU A 173 -5.84 0.86 -0.89
N GLY A 174 -6.05 1.60 0.19
CA GLY A 174 -5.09 2.48 0.80
C GLY A 174 -5.11 3.91 0.22
N LYS A 175 -4.63 4.11 -1.01
CA LYS A 175 -4.49 5.43 -1.64
C LYS A 175 -5.79 6.22 -1.69
N ILE A 176 -6.85 5.61 -2.19
CA ILE A 176 -8.16 6.29 -2.29
C ILE A 176 -8.69 6.65 -0.90
N GLN A 177 -8.58 5.78 0.09
CA GLN A 177 -9.06 6.07 1.44
C GLN A 177 -8.25 7.17 2.11
N ARG A 178 -6.94 7.21 1.87
CA ARG A 178 -6.09 8.30 2.32
C ARG A 178 -6.47 9.62 1.65
N LEU A 179 -6.72 9.61 0.33
CA LEU A 179 -7.23 10.78 -0.37
C LEU A 179 -8.56 11.23 0.24
N LEU A 180 -9.54 10.32 0.36
CA LEU A 180 -10.87 10.60 0.91
C LEU A 180 -10.82 11.20 2.31
N LYS A 181 -9.95 10.69 3.20
CA LYS A 181 -9.79 11.18 4.58
C LYS A 181 -9.43 12.66 4.66
N HIS A 182 -8.71 13.17 3.66
CA HIS A 182 -8.21 14.54 3.64
C HIS A 182 -8.92 15.46 2.64
N LEU A 183 -9.97 14.99 1.98
CA LEU A 183 -10.83 15.86 1.17
C LEU A 183 -11.70 16.75 2.05
N ASP A 184 -11.89 17.99 1.63
CA ASP A 184 -12.79 18.94 2.28
C ASP A 184 -14.22 18.79 1.73
N PRO A 185 -15.15 18.17 2.48
CA PRO A 185 -16.52 17.95 2.01
C PRO A 185 -17.35 19.24 1.87
N SER A 186 -16.87 20.38 2.39
CA SER A 186 -17.52 21.67 2.21
C SER A 186 -17.42 22.19 0.77
N ILE A 187 -16.44 21.71 0.00
CA ILE A 187 -16.27 22.09 -1.41
C ILE A 187 -17.43 21.52 -2.25
N GLY A 188 -17.85 20.28 -2.05
CA GLY A 188 -18.90 19.66 -2.84
C GLY A 188 -19.13 18.18 -2.47
N LYS A 189 -19.91 17.49 -3.31
CA LYS A 189 -20.13 16.05 -3.15
C LYS A 189 -18.92 15.25 -3.62
N ILE A 190 -18.71 14.11 -2.97
CA ILE A 190 -17.68 13.15 -3.31
C ILE A 190 -18.34 11.89 -3.85
N TYR A 191 -18.15 11.65 -5.13
CA TYR A 191 -18.62 10.45 -5.81
C TYR A 191 -17.54 9.38 -5.87
N THR A 192 -17.94 8.11 -5.94
CA THR A 192 -17.00 7.00 -5.99
C THR A 192 -17.35 6.00 -7.11
N HIS A 193 -16.30 5.39 -7.67
CA HIS A 193 -16.43 4.21 -8.50
C HIS A 193 -16.74 2.98 -7.65
N GLY A 194 -17.47 2.00 -8.19
CA GLY A 194 -17.93 0.82 -7.43
C GLY A 194 -16.80 0.01 -6.76
N ALA A 195 -15.64 -0.12 -7.38
CA ALA A 195 -14.51 -0.81 -6.76
C ALA A 195 -13.97 -0.04 -5.55
N THR A 196 -13.85 1.28 -5.68
CA THR A 196 -13.45 2.20 -4.62
C THR A 196 -14.43 2.18 -3.46
N GLU A 197 -15.72 2.31 -3.74
CA GLU A 197 -16.77 2.33 -2.73
C GLU A 197 -16.80 1.05 -1.90
N ARG A 198 -16.77 -0.11 -2.54
CA ARG A 198 -16.79 -1.40 -1.82
C ARG A 198 -15.63 -1.53 -0.82
N MET A 199 -14.42 -1.12 -1.20
CA MET A 199 -13.28 -1.16 -0.28
C MET A 199 -13.41 -0.10 0.83
N THR A 200 -13.91 1.09 0.51
CA THR A 200 -14.17 2.15 1.50
C THR A 200 -15.20 1.68 2.54
N GLN A 201 -16.27 0.98 2.12
CA GLN A 201 -17.27 0.41 3.04
C GLN A 201 -16.65 -0.64 3.98
N VAL A 202 -15.73 -1.47 3.49
CA VAL A 202 -14.98 -2.40 4.35
C VAL A 202 -14.20 -1.65 5.43
N LEU A 203 -13.57 -0.54 5.07
CA LEU A 203 -12.71 0.23 5.99
C LEU A 203 -13.48 1.19 6.91
N ARG A 204 -14.73 1.57 6.57
CA ARG A 204 -15.61 2.37 7.45
C ARG A 204 -15.91 1.71 8.80
N GLN A 205 -15.66 0.41 8.93
CA GLN A 205 -15.77 -0.29 10.22
C GLN A 205 -14.68 0.15 11.23
N PHE A 206 -13.59 0.73 10.74
CA PHE A 206 -12.41 1.08 11.55
C PHE A 206 -12.04 2.56 11.46
N ILE A 207 -12.45 3.23 10.38
CA ILE A 207 -12.01 4.59 10.05
C ILE A 207 -13.22 5.42 9.63
N ASP A 208 -13.32 6.59 10.22
CA ASP A 208 -14.31 7.59 9.82
C ASP A 208 -13.83 8.35 8.58
N PHE A 209 -14.67 8.32 7.52
CA PHE A 209 -14.45 9.00 6.25
C PHE A 209 -15.61 9.95 5.92
N PRO A 210 -15.37 11.03 5.17
CA PRO A 210 -16.43 11.83 4.57
C PRO A 210 -17.46 10.96 3.85
N GLU A 211 -18.69 11.42 3.77
CA GLU A 211 -19.73 10.75 3.01
C GLU A 211 -19.41 10.69 1.53
N THR A 212 -19.80 9.59 0.90
CA THR A 212 -19.56 9.33 -0.53
C THR A 212 -20.86 8.87 -1.19
N GLU A 213 -21.04 9.23 -2.45
CA GLU A 213 -22.15 8.75 -3.29
C GLU A 213 -21.60 7.82 -4.38
N LEU A 214 -22.18 6.63 -4.49
CA LEU A 214 -21.81 5.68 -5.54
C LEU A 214 -22.31 6.15 -6.90
N ILE A 215 -21.45 6.22 -7.91
CA ILE A 215 -21.88 6.42 -9.29
C ILE A 215 -22.55 5.15 -9.81
N THR A 216 -23.84 5.28 -10.14
CA THR A 216 -24.67 4.22 -10.70
C THR A 216 -24.93 4.44 -12.20
N ARG A 217 -25.79 3.61 -12.80
CA ARG A 217 -26.24 3.80 -14.19
C ARG A 217 -27.12 5.04 -14.37
N ASP A 218 -27.83 5.42 -13.30
CA ASP A 218 -28.81 6.51 -13.29
C ASP A 218 -28.18 7.85 -12.92
N THR A 219 -26.95 7.85 -12.42
CA THR A 219 -26.20 9.09 -12.11
C THR A 219 -25.98 9.90 -13.38
N THR A 220 -26.49 11.13 -13.38
CA THR A 220 -26.44 12.04 -14.52
C THR A 220 -25.16 12.90 -14.53
N LYS A 221 -24.78 13.40 -15.69
CA LYS A 221 -23.66 14.37 -15.84
C LYS A 221 -23.86 15.61 -14.99
N LYS A 222 -25.12 16.08 -14.87
CA LYS A 222 -25.47 17.29 -14.11
C LYS A 222 -25.26 17.13 -12.61
N GLU A 223 -25.52 15.91 -12.08
CA GLU A 223 -25.27 15.62 -10.66
C GLU A 223 -23.77 15.61 -10.32
N VAL A 224 -22.92 15.18 -11.27
CA VAL A 224 -21.47 15.09 -11.09
C VAL A 224 -20.77 16.42 -11.37
N GLU A 225 -21.42 17.35 -12.11
CA GLU A 225 -20.85 18.64 -12.51
C GLU A 225 -20.31 19.44 -11.31
N GLY A 226 -19.04 19.84 -11.38
CA GLY A 226 -18.33 20.57 -10.32
C GLY A 226 -18.01 19.74 -9.07
N ASN A 227 -18.35 18.47 -9.04
CA ASN A 227 -18.08 17.56 -7.92
C ASN A 227 -16.83 16.71 -8.15
N LEU A 228 -16.39 16.00 -7.12
CA LEU A 228 -15.21 15.16 -7.19
C LEU A 228 -15.59 13.68 -7.30
N VAL A 229 -14.90 12.95 -8.16
CA VAL A 229 -15.06 11.50 -8.38
C VAL A 229 -13.76 10.80 -8.01
N LEU A 230 -13.83 9.84 -7.10
CA LEU A 230 -12.72 8.94 -6.74
C LEU A 230 -12.83 7.62 -7.50
N ALA A 231 -11.77 7.22 -8.20
CA ALA A 231 -11.77 6.00 -9.00
C ALA A 231 -10.38 5.36 -9.12
N PRO A 232 -10.30 4.05 -9.43
CA PRO A 232 -9.03 3.41 -9.74
C PRO A 232 -8.49 3.89 -11.09
N PRO A 233 -7.16 3.85 -11.33
CA PRO A 233 -6.55 4.32 -12.59
C PRO A 233 -7.07 3.60 -13.83
N ALA A 234 -7.52 2.35 -13.69
CA ALA A 234 -8.05 1.54 -14.80
C ALA A 234 -9.30 2.11 -15.47
N VAL A 235 -10.00 3.08 -14.85
CA VAL A 235 -11.17 3.72 -15.46
C VAL A 235 -10.81 4.68 -16.58
N LEU A 236 -9.57 5.17 -16.61
CA LEU A 236 -9.14 6.17 -17.61
C LEU A 236 -9.30 5.62 -19.03
N GLY A 237 -9.99 6.38 -19.89
CA GLY A 237 -10.29 5.97 -21.27
C GLY A 237 -11.50 5.01 -21.43
N SER A 238 -12.09 4.54 -20.32
CA SER A 238 -13.26 3.65 -20.36
C SER A 238 -14.56 4.38 -20.77
N ALA A 239 -15.57 3.61 -21.18
CA ALA A 239 -16.91 4.13 -21.44
C ALA A 239 -17.56 4.72 -20.17
N TRP A 240 -17.18 4.24 -18.98
CA TRP A 240 -17.66 4.74 -17.71
C TRP A 240 -17.24 6.20 -17.48
N VAL A 241 -16.00 6.56 -17.75
CA VAL A 241 -15.51 7.95 -17.64
C VAL A 241 -16.20 8.87 -18.64
N LYS A 242 -16.42 8.41 -19.89
CA LYS A 242 -17.07 9.22 -20.94
C LYS A 242 -18.50 9.67 -20.57
N LYS A 243 -19.19 8.91 -19.68
CA LYS A 243 -20.52 9.27 -19.20
C LYS A 243 -20.54 10.46 -18.24
N LEU A 244 -19.40 10.77 -17.60
CA LEU A 244 -19.33 11.79 -16.53
C LEU A 244 -19.28 13.22 -17.07
N GLY A 245 -19.13 13.41 -18.37
CA GLY A 245 -19.10 14.73 -18.99
C GLY A 245 -17.69 15.33 -19.06
N GLN A 246 -17.62 16.67 -18.90
CA GLN A 246 -16.33 17.36 -18.89
C GLN A 246 -15.60 17.11 -17.57
N LEU A 247 -14.38 16.63 -17.65
CA LEU A 247 -13.56 16.24 -16.51
C LEU A 247 -12.19 16.90 -16.56
N SER A 248 -11.74 17.36 -15.41
CA SER A 248 -10.33 17.57 -15.12
C SER A 248 -9.81 16.32 -14.40
N THR A 249 -8.75 15.71 -14.91
CA THR A 249 -8.23 14.44 -14.43
C THR A 249 -7.02 14.64 -13.52
N GLY A 250 -7.05 14.03 -12.34
CA GLY A 250 -5.97 14.02 -11.36
C GLY A 250 -5.48 12.59 -11.08
N TYR A 251 -4.17 12.40 -10.92
CA TYR A 251 -3.60 11.11 -10.53
C TYR A 251 -2.64 11.25 -9.36
N ALA A 252 -2.90 10.49 -8.29
CA ALA A 252 -2.08 10.46 -7.09
C ALA A 252 -1.23 9.18 -7.04
N SER A 253 0.09 9.34 -7.14
CA SER A 253 1.05 8.23 -7.06
C SER A 253 2.46 8.77 -6.76
N GLY A 254 3.30 7.99 -6.08
CA GLY A 254 4.72 8.29 -5.88
C GLY A 254 5.49 8.41 -7.21
N TRP A 255 5.07 7.64 -8.24
CA TRP A 255 5.65 7.69 -9.58
C TRP A 255 5.46 9.05 -10.28
N MET A 256 4.57 9.88 -9.81
CA MET A 256 4.37 11.24 -10.33
C MET A 256 5.54 12.18 -9.99
N ALA A 257 6.52 11.75 -9.21
CA ALA A 257 7.79 12.46 -9.06
C ALA A 257 8.55 12.62 -10.39
N PHE A 258 8.41 11.65 -11.32
CA PHE A 258 9.11 11.69 -12.60
C PHE A 258 8.29 12.35 -13.72
N ARG A 259 8.93 13.26 -14.46
CA ARG A 259 8.31 13.92 -15.63
C ARG A 259 7.86 12.92 -16.70
N GLY A 260 8.65 11.85 -16.94
CA GLY A 260 8.31 10.81 -17.92
C GLY A 260 7.05 10.04 -17.52
N ALA A 261 6.84 9.77 -16.24
CA ALA A 261 5.63 9.14 -15.74
C ALA A 261 4.38 10.02 -15.92
N ARG A 262 4.50 11.30 -15.59
CA ARG A 262 3.42 12.30 -15.79
C ARG A 262 2.98 12.35 -17.26
N ARG A 263 3.94 12.43 -18.19
CA ARG A 263 3.63 12.46 -19.64
C ARG A 263 2.92 11.21 -20.13
N ARG A 264 3.35 10.03 -19.68
CA ARG A 264 2.72 8.76 -20.08
C ARG A 264 1.30 8.57 -19.56
N ARG A 265 0.98 9.17 -18.41
CA ARG A 265 -0.37 9.08 -17.83
C ARG A 265 -1.40 9.99 -18.51
N ALA A 266 -0.95 11.02 -19.22
CA ALA A 266 -1.82 11.97 -19.94
C ALA A 266 -2.99 12.47 -19.08
N VAL A 267 -2.69 12.89 -17.84
CA VAL A 267 -3.66 13.50 -16.91
C VAL A 267 -3.39 15.00 -16.76
N ASP A 268 -4.43 15.78 -16.44
CA ASP A 268 -4.32 17.22 -16.33
C ASP A 268 -3.53 17.64 -15.09
N ARG A 269 -3.61 16.87 -14.01
CA ARG A 269 -2.88 17.10 -12.76
C ARG A 269 -2.24 15.82 -12.23
N ALA A 270 -1.02 15.94 -11.78
CA ALA A 270 -0.26 14.86 -11.15
C ALA A 270 0.09 15.26 -9.71
N PHE A 271 -0.29 14.42 -8.76
CA PHE A 271 -0.02 14.62 -7.34
C PHE A 271 0.98 13.56 -6.87
N VAL A 272 2.12 14.01 -6.31
CA VAL A 272 3.13 13.09 -5.75
C VAL A 272 2.66 12.66 -4.37
N LEU A 273 2.07 11.50 -4.28
CA LEU A 273 1.56 10.92 -3.03
C LEU A 273 1.78 9.41 -3.03
N SER A 274 2.60 8.91 -2.13
CA SER A 274 2.93 7.48 -2.03
C SER A 274 2.45 6.87 -0.72
N ASP A 275 2.06 5.59 -0.75
CA ASP A 275 1.78 4.78 0.44
C ASP A 275 3.02 3.98 0.89
N HIS A 276 4.16 4.15 0.22
CA HIS A 276 5.45 3.57 0.58
C HIS A 276 6.39 4.62 1.16
N ALA A 277 7.40 4.14 1.88
CA ALA A 277 8.48 4.99 2.35
C ALA A 277 9.28 5.58 1.18
N ASP A 278 9.75 6.82 1.34
CA ASP A 278 10.72 7.43 0.45
C ASP A 278 12.15 7.03 0.82
N TRP A 279 13.12 7.54 0.09
CA TRP A 279 14.53 7.28 0.34
C TRP A 279 14.94 7.51 1.80
N GLN A 280 14.57 8.63 2.39
CA GLN A 280 14.91 8.97 3.78
C GLN A 280 14.14 8.09 4.77
N GLY A 281 12.90 7.77 4.48
CA GLY A 281 12.08 6.86 5.25
C GLY A 281 12.66 5.44 5.29
N LEU A 282 13.12 4.93 4.14
CA LEU A 282 13.80 3.63 4.06
C LEU A 282 15.07 3.59 4.92
N LEU A 283 15.95 4.58 4.79
CA LEU A 283 17.19 4.66 5.55
C LEU A 283 16.96 4.81 7.05
N SER A 284 16.01 5.66 7.45
CA SER A 284 15.65 5.87 8.85
C SER A 284 15.05 4.63 9.49
N ALA A 285 14.19 3.90 8.77
CA ALA A 285 13.64 2.64 9.22
C ALA A 285 14.73 1.60 9.50
N ILE A 286 15.64 1.35 8.53
CA ILE A 286 16.75 0.42 8.69
C ILE A 286 17.60 0.79 9.91
N LYS A 287 18.02 2.06 10.02
CA LYS A 287 18.80 2.54 11.15
C LYS A 287 18.11 2.32 12.49
N ALA A 288 16.79 2.53 12.55
CA ALA A 288 16.02 2.39 13.77
C ALA A 288 15.90 0.94 14.27
N THR A 289 16.01 -0.07 13.38
CA THR A 289 15.98 -1.49 13.76
C THR A 289 17.25 -1.96 14.47
N SER A 290 18.37 -1.27 14.29
CA SER A 290 19.73 -1.70 14.73
C SER A 290 20.14 -3.05 14.16
N CYS A 291 19.66 -3.44 12.98
CA CYS A 291 19.96 -4.70 12.33
C CYS A 291 21.41 -4.74 11.83
N GLU A 292 22.00 -5.94 11.84
CA GLU A 292 23.31 -6.21 11.24
C GLU A 292 23.18 -6.53 9.75
N ASN A 293 22.11 -7.24 9.38
CA ASN A 293 21.87 -7.74 8.04
C ASN A 293 20.63 -7.08 7.43
N VAL A 294 20.73 -6.66 6.18
CA VAL A 294 19.63 -6.11 5.39
C VAL A 294 19.42 -6.96 4.14
N ILE A 295 18.20 -7.37 3.88
CA ILE A 295 17.81 -8.06 2.65
C ILE A 295 16.82 -7.17 1.91
N THR A 296 17.20 -6.71 0.73
CA THR A 296 16.34 -5.85 -0.10
C THR A 296 15.46 -6.68 -1.02
N THR A 297 14.18 -6.35 -1.04
CA THR A 297 13.16 -6.96 -1.91
C THR A 297 12.31 -5.85 -2.53
N HIS A 298 11.59 -6.13 -3.60
CA HIS A 298 10.67 -5.18 -4.26
C HIS A 298 11.29 -3.81 -4.59
N GLY A 299 11.35 -3.45 -5.87
CA GLY A 299 11.81 -2.14 -6.32
C GLY A 299 13.27 -2.09 -6.78
N TYR A 300 13.98 -1.05 -6.40
CA TYR A 300 15.36 -0.80 -6.84
C TYR A 300 16.39 -1.59 -6.00
N THR A 301 16.18 -2.90 -5.88
CA THR A 301 16.86 -3.78 -4.93
C THR A 301 18.38 -3.74 -5.04
N ASP A 302 18.95 -3.88 -6.24
CA ASP A 302 20.41 -3.95 -6.44
C ASP A 302 21.08 -2.62 -6.12
N LEU A 303 20.52 -1.51 -6.59
CA LEU A 303 21.05 -0.17 -6.34
C LEU A 303 20.98 0.21 -4.86
N PHE A 304 19.86 -0.12 -4.22
CA PHE A 304 19.67 0.17 -2.80
C PHE A 304 20.59 -0.70 -1.92
N ALA A 305 20.72 -2.00 -2.21
CA ALA A 305 21.65 -2.88 -1.52
C ALA A 305 23.11 -2.46 -1.71
N GLN A 306 23.49 -2.01 -2.92
CA GLN A 306 24.83 -1.47 -3.16
C GLN A 306 25.10 -0.25 -2.27
N TYR A 307 24.19 0.71 -2.26
CA TYR A 307 24.30 1.90 -1.41
C TYR A 307 24.43 1.52 0.07
N LEU A 308 23.62 0.59 0.57
CA LEU A 308 23.69 0.14 1.96
C LEU A 308 25.05 -0.48 2.30
N ARG A 309 25.64 -1.29 1.40
CA ARG A 309 27.00 -1.83 1.60
C ARG A 309 28.05 -0.74 1.66
N GLU A 310 27.95 0.27 0.81
CA GLU A 310 28.85 1.44 0.83
C GLU A 310 28.73 2.24 2.14
N GLN A 311 27.57 2.18 2.81
CA GLN A 311 27.34 2.77 4.14
C GLN A 311 27.70 1.83 5.32
N GLY A 312 28.22 0.62 5.05
CA GLY A 312 28.70 -0.31 6.06
C GLY A 312 27.70 -1.38 6.53
N TRP A 313 26.49 -1.46 5.95
CA TRP A 313 25.58 -2.57 6.26
C TRP A 313 25.93 -3.85 5.52
N ASN A 314 25.72 -5.00 6.15
CA ASN A 314 25.75 -6.28 5.45
C ASN A 314 24.46 -6.46 4.65
N ALA A 315 24.43 -5.91 3.42
CA ALA A 315 23.23 -5.87 2.58
C ALA A 315 23.34 -6.78 1.36
N ARG A 316 22.29 -7.55 1.11
CA ARG A 316 22.12 -8.36 -0.08
C ARG A 316 20.71 -8.24 -0.66
N THR A 317 20.55 -8.67 -1.90
CA THR A 317 19.28 -8.70 -2.64
C THR A 317 18.72 -10.11 -2.63
N GLU A 318 17.40 -10.23 -2.51
CA GLU A 318 16.67 -11.45 -2.80
C GLU A 318 15.53 -11.15 -3.77
N LYS A 319 15.38 -12.00 -4.77
CA LYS A 319 14.32 -11.84 -5.78
C LYS A 319 13.02 -12.45 -5.27
N THR A 320 11.94 -11.69 -5.41
CA THR A 320 10.57 -12.19 -5.23
C THR A 320 9.91 -12.40 -6.60
N GLN A 321 8.77 -13.08 -6.67
CA GLN A 321 8.06 -13.30 -7.93
C GLN A 321 7.50 -11.99 -8.50
N TYR A 322 7.19 -11.03 -7.64
CA TYR A 322 6.68 -9.72 -8.02
C TYR A 322 7.80 -8.71 -7.86
N GLU A 323 8.20 -8.11 -8.96
CA GLU A 323 8.91 -6.85 -8.93
C GLU A 323 7.90 -5.81 -8.44
N ALA A 324 8.35 -4.87 -7.58
CA ALA A 324 7.48 -3.85 -6.98
C ALA A 324 6.57 -3.16 -8.01
N GLU A 325 5.56 -2.46 -7.50
CA GLU A 325 4.74 -1.53 -8.28
C GLU A 325 5.60 -0.80 -9.32
N THR A 326 5.49 -1.19 -10.58
CA THR A 326 6.16 -0.51 -11.68
C THR A 326 5.19 0.48 -12.32
N LEU A 327 5.73 1.44 -13.09
CA LEU A 327 4.90 2.34 -13.92
C LEU A 327 3.92 1.59 -14.85
N GLU A 328 4.18 0.31 -15.15
CA GLU A 328 3.38 -0.54 -16.02
C GLU A 328 2.30 -1.33 -15.26
N THR A 329 2.62 -1.88 -14.09
CA THR A 329 1.66 -2.61 -13.24
C THR A 329 0.60 -1.71 -12.64
N ALA A 330 0.91 -0.44 -12.45
CA ALA A 330 -0.04 0.59 -12.06
C ALA A 330 -1.25 0.78 -13.03
N ARG A 331 -1.34 -0.01 -14.11
CA ARG A 331 -2.47 0.01 -15.08
C ARG A 331 -3.55 -1.05 -14.78
N THR A 332 -3.28 -2.04 -13.97
CA THR A 332 -4.08 -3.27 -13.88
C THR A 332 -4.81 -3.51 -12.56
N GLU A 333 -4.60 -2.68 -11.53
CA GLU A 333 -5.27 -2.80 -10.22
C GLU A 333 -6.41 -1.80 -9.98
#